data_756dc8d9b01f09de0c5223eabacdfbc0
#
_entry.id   756dc8d9b01f09de0c5223eabacdfbc0
#
_cell.length_a   1.000
_cell.length_b   1.000
_cell.length_c   1.000
_cell.angle_alpha   90.00
_cell.angle_beta   90.00
_cell.angle_gamma   90.00
#
_symmetry.space_group_name_H-M   'P 1'
#
loop_
_entity.id
_entity.type
_entity.pdbx_description
1 polymer ?
#
loop_
_entity_poly.entity_id
_entity_poly.type
_entity_poly.pdbx_seq_one_letter_code
_entity_poly.pdbx_strand_id
1 'polypeptide(L)'
;MESFSQTNVRPHREDRTLVIMAKAPKLGMVKTRLAQSLPPPVVTGLYRCLLEDTMALAQSLGSIEVAVMCPASDLDDLARLAGTAVRVVAQTGEGLAAALTSVFAQFTGSGQQRIIAFNSDSPHLPPSVLERAFEALATCDVVVGPTHDGGYYLVGAKATHPGLFAGDGMGTSNALDTLLVRVRALGLSLSLADPFYDIDVASDLLRLDAELRLSPPRAPRTAAWLAEWRQVVAQLKPTTGNP
;
A
#
# COMPACT_ATOMS: atom_id res chain seq x y z
N MET A 1 36.94 41.91 1.05
CA MET A 1 37.18 40.44 1.08
C MET A 1 35.97 39.85 1.78
N GLU A 2 34.89 39.65 1.00
CA GLU A 2 33.60 39.17 1.54
C GLU A 2 33.60 37.65 1.42
N SER A 3 33.47 36.99 2.56
CA SER A 3 33.37 35.55 2.72
C SER A 3 31.98 35.10 2.29
N PHE A 4 31.84 34.49 1.12
CA PHE A 4 30.61 33.79 0.73
C PHE A 4 30.46 32.53 1.60
N SER A 5 29.55 32.62 2.56
CA SER A 5 29.09 31.47 3.32
C SER A 5 28.34 30.53 2.36
N GLN A 6 28.96 29.44 1.95
CA GLN A 6 28.29 28.36 1.26
C GLN A 6 27.31 27.71 2.25
N THR A 7 26.04 28.07 2.16
CA THR A 7 24.94 27.33 2.77
C THR A 7 24.93 25.93 2.12
N ASN A 8 25.42 24.97 2.86
CA ASN A 8 25.39 23.56 2.52
C ASN A 8 23.93 23.10 2.55
N VAL A 9 23.20 23.35 1.46
CA VAL A 9 21.85 22.82 1.24
C VAL A 9 22.03 21.33 1.11
N ARG A 10 21.82 20.60 2.23
CA ARG A 10 21.62 19.14 2.14
C ARG A 10 20.53 18.92 1.11
N PRO A 11 20.74 18.03 0.12
CA PRO A 11 19.66 17.69 -0.79
C PRO A 11 18.48 17.25 0.10
N HIS A 12 17.33 17.89 -0.08
CA HIS A 12 16.12 17.60 0.64
C HIS A 12 15.87 16.08 0.55
N ARG A 13 16.16 15.37 1.61
CA ARG A 13 15.55 14.07 1.90
C ARG A 13 14.10 14.43 2.23
N GLU A 14 13.51 14.62 1.28
CA GLU A 14 12.26 14.74 0.63
C GLU A 14 11.09 14.58 1.57
N ASP A 15 10.30 15.59 1.58
CA ASP A 15 8.94 15.75 2.08
C ASP A 15 7.97 14.64 1.61
N ARG A 16 8.48 13.49 1.13
CA ARG A 16 7.72 12.35 0.58
C ARG A 16 7.87 11.11 1.45
N THR A 17 6.73 10.55 1.85
CA THR A 17 6.69 9.31 2.62
C THR A 17 5.70 8.34 2.00
N LEU A 18 6.15 7.11 1.75
CA LEU A 18 5.29 5.98 1.40
C LEU A 18 5.11 5.08 2.63
N VAL A 19 3.87 4.97 3.09
CA VAL A 19 3.51 4.13 4.24
C VAL A 19 2.76 2.90 3.75
N ILE A 20 3.38 1.74 3.85
CA ILE A 20 2.76 0.45 3.52
C ILE A 20 1.84 0.04 4.67
N MET A 21 0.56 -0.15 4.37
CA MET A 21 -0.44 -0.63 5.32
C MET A 21 -0.40 -2.16 5.36
N ALA A 22 0.08 -2.76 6.43
CA ALA A 22 0.30 -4.19 6.50
C ALA A 22 -0.13 -4.82 7.83
N LYS A 23 -0.38 -6.12 7.81
CA LYS A 23 -0.46 -7.00 8.98
C LYS A 23 0.72 -7.95 8.98
N ALA A 24 1.07 -8.51 10.13
CA ALA A 24 2.04 -9.58 10.17
C ALA A 24 1.52 -10.83 9.44
N PRO A 25 2.37 -11.56 8.69
CA PRO A 25 1.98 -12.80 8.00
C PRO A 25 1.74 -13.94 9.00
N LYS A 26 0.65 -13.85 9.76
CA LYS A 26 0.21 -14.83 10.74
C LYS A 26 -0.76 -15.83 10.12
N LEU A 27 -0.59 -17.10 10.49
CA LEU A 27 -1.39 -18.21 9.94
C LEU A 27 -2.89 -17.96 10.13
N GLY A 28 -3.65 -18.01 9.04
CA GLY A 28 -5.11 -17.82 9.04
C GLY A 28 -5.59 -16.39 9.29
N MET A 29 -4.68 -15.42 9.51
CA MET A 29 -5.05 -14.03 9.81
C MET A 29 -4.95 -13.08 8.63
N VAL A 30 -4.39 -13.55 7.50
CA VAL A 30 -4.18 -12.76 6.29
C VAL A 30 -4.81 -13.45 5.09
N LYS A 31 -5.27 -12.66 4.10
CA LYS A 31 -5.84 -13.17 2.84
C LYS A 31 -6.89 -14.26 3.04
N THR A 32 -7.83 -14.01 3.94
CA THR A 32 -8.87 -14.98 4.33
C THR A 32 -9.77 -15.41 3.17
N ARG A 33 -9.94 -14.56 2.14
CA ARG A 33 -10.67 -14.92 0.92
C ARG A 33 -9.90 -15.94 0.07
N LEU A 34 -8.58 -15.77 -0.09
CA LEU A 34 -7.71 -16.77 -0.72
C LEU A 34 -7.64 -18.08 0.09
N ALA A 35 -7.73 -17.99 1.41
CA ALA A 35 -7.73 -19.17 2.29
C ALA A 35 -8.98 -20.06 2.13
N GLN A 36 -9.99 -19.62 1.39
CA GLN A 36 -11.12 -20.47 0.98
C GLN A 36 -10.75 -21.43 -0.15
N SER A 37 -9.68 -21.13 -0.89
CA SER A 37 -9.23 -21.91 -2.08
C SER A 37 -7.84 -22.52 -1.89
N LEU A 38 -7.07 -22.06 -0.94
CA LEU A 38 -5.69 -22.52 -0.68
C LEU A 38 -5.49 -22.81 0.83
N PRO A 39 -4.64 -23.78 1.20
CA PRO A 39 -4.32 -24.03 2.59
C PRO A 39 -3.73 -22.81 3.28
N PRO A 40 -4.10 -22.53 4.57
CA PRO A 40 -3.61 -21.36 5.28
C PRO A 40 -2.08 -21.16 5.31
N PRO A 41 -1.23 -22.20 5.45
CA PRO A 41 0.22 -22.04 5.38
C PRO A 41 0.69 -21.52 4.01
N VAL A 42 0.07 -22.00 2.91
CA VAL A 42 0.37 -21.59 1.54
C VAL A 42 0.01 -20.12 1.33
N VAL A 43 -1.18 -19.72 1.78
CA VAL A 43 -1.65 -18.32 1.73
C VAL A 43 -0.76 -17.40 2.56
N THR A 44 -0.35 -17.82 3.75
CA THR A 44 0.55 -17.03 4.61
C THR A 44 1.92 -16.85 3.96
N GLY A 45 2.45 -17.90 3.32
CA GLY A 45 3.69 -17.83 2.53
C GLY A 45 3.59 -16.87 1.35
N LEU A 46 2.48 -16.91 0.61
CA LEU A 46 2.19 -15.95 -0.45
C LEU A 46 2.17 -14.51 0.06
N TYR A 47 1.38 -14.25 1.11
CA TYR A 47 1.26 -12.90 1.66
C TYR A 47 2.61 -12.34 2.12
N ARG A 48 3.46 -13.17 2.69
CA ARG A 48 4.83 -12.78 3.04
C ARG A 48 5.60 -12.33 1.79
N CYS A 49 5.54 -13.07 0.69
CA CYS A 49 6.18 -12.70 -0.57
C CYS A 49 5.64 -11.39 -1.13
N LEU A 50 4.30 -11.20 -1.11
CA LEU A 50 3.66 -9.95 -1.53
C LEU A 50 4.18 -8.76 -0.72
N LEU A 51 4.22 -8.88 0.60
CA LEU A 51 4.67 -7.81 1.49
C LEU A 51 6.17 -7.49 1.30
N GLU A 52 7.03 -8.51 1.22
CA GLU A 52 8.46 -8.31 1.00
C GLU A 52 8.75 -7.65 -0.36
N ASP A 53 8.02 -8.04 -1.40
CA ASP A 53 8.14 -7.41 -2.73
C ASP A 53 7.53 -6.00 -2.74
N THR A 54 6.47 -5.72 -1.97
CA THR A 54 5.92 -4.36 -1.81
C THR A 54 6.93 -3.45 -1.10
N MET A 55 7.61 -3.93 -0.07
CA MET A 55 8.69 -3.17 0.56
C MET A 55 9.85 -2.90 -0.42
N ALA A 56 10.24 -3.89 -1.23
CA ALA A 56 11.27 -3.73 -2.25
C ALA A 56 10.86 -2.73 -3.34
N LEU A 57 9.59 -2.76 -3.78
CA LEU A 57 9.02 -1.76 -4.69
C LEU A 57 9.12 -0.35 -4.09
N ALA A 58 8.68 -0.17 -2.86
CA ALA A 58 8.73 1.13 -2.18
C ALA A 58 10.17 1.67 -2.07
N GLN A 59 11.13 0.81 -1.71
CA GLN A 59 12.55 1.17 -1.61
C GLN A 59 13.18 1.49 -2.96
N SER A 60 12.64 1.00 -4.07
CA SER A 60 13.14 1.27 -5.42
C SER A 60 12.83 2.70 -5.92
N LEU A 61 11.91 3.42 -5.27
CA LEU A 61 11.49 4.78 -5.65
C LEU A 61 12.54 5.87 -5.33
N GLY A 62 13.67 5.49 -4.73
CA GLY A 62 14.78 6.43 -4.45
C GLY A 62 14.50 7.31 -3.24
N SER A 63 14.65 8.60 -3.37
CA SER A 63 14.68 9.60 -2.30
C SER A 63 13.34 9.83 -1.58
N ILE A 64 12.73 8.79 -1.03
CA ILE A 64 11.54 8.86 -0.18
C ILE A 64 11.76 8.19 1.18
N GLU A 65 11.03 8.58 2.20
CA GLU A 65 10.92 7.78 3.42
C GLU A 65 9.96 6.61 3.18
N VAL A 66 10.37 5.40 3.54
CA VAL A 66 9.52 4.20 3.48
C VAL A 66 9.23 3.74 4.90
N ALA A 67 7.96 3.56 5.22
CA ALA A 67 7.51 3.02 6.49
C ALA A 67 6.47 1.92 6.29
N VAL A 68 6.31 1.05 7.28
CA VAL A 68 5.20 0.09 7.40
C VAL A 68 4.37 0.50 8.60
N MET A 69 3.06 0.66 8.43
CA MET A 69 2.12 0.85 9.53
C MET A 69 1.29 -0.41 9.75
N CYS A 70 1.15 -0.81 11.01
CA CYS A 70 0.48 -2.04 11.37
C CYS A 70 -0.28 -1.93 12.70
N PRO A 71 -1.17 -2.89 13.01
CA PRO A 71 -1.68 -3.07 14.38
C PRO A 71 -0.54 -3.22 15.38
N ALA A 72 -0.70 -2.69 16.59
CA ALA A 72 0.35 -2.76 17.64
C ALA A 72 0.78 -4.20 17.96
N SER A 73 -0.14 -5.17 17.86
CA SER A 73 0.13 -6.60 18.05
C SER A 73 1.04 -7.24 16.99
N ASP A 74 1.29 -6.53 15.90
CA ASP A 74 2.07 -7.02 14.75
C ASP A 74 3.44 -6.34 14.64
N LEU A 75 3.72 -5.36 15.52
CA LEU A 75 4.89 -4.49 15.43
C LEU A 75 6.21 -5.28 15.42
N ASP A 76 6.41 -6.17 16.39
CA ASP A 76 7.65 -6.93 16.53
C ASP A 76 7.87 -7.92 15.39
N ASP A 77 6.79 -8.54 14.90
CA ASP A 77 6.85 -9.49 13.79
C ASP A 77 7.23 -8.77 12.49
N LEU A 78 6.63 -7.60 12.23
CA LEU A 78 6.93 -6.80 11.05
C LEU A 78 8.29 -6.11 11.15
N ALA A 79 8.70 -5.66 12.33
CA ALA A 79 10.05 -5.10 12.53
C ALA A 79 11.14 -6.14 12.21
N ARG A 80 10.93 -7.40 12.62
CA ARG A 80 11.84 -8.50 12.25
C ARG A 80 11.86 -8.80 10.76
N LEU A 81 10.69 -8.73 10.10
CA LEU A 81 10.56 -8.95 8.66
C LEU A 81 11.20 -7.82 7.84
N ALA A 82 10.95 -6.57 8.21
CA ALA A 82 11.43 -5.37 7.53
C ALA A 82 12.95 -5.11 7.75
N GLY A 83 13.51 -5.66 8.82
CA GLY A 83 14.89 -5.41 9.22
C GLY A 83 15.11 -3.94 9.59
N THR A 84 16.32 -3.43 9.34
CA THR A 84 16.69 -2.04 9.66
C THR A 84 16.43 -1.05 8.51
N ALA A 85 16.02 -1.54 7.35
CA ALA A 85 15.89 -0.74 6.14
C ALA A 85 14.56 0.02 6.05
N VAL A 86 13.52 -0.43 6.75
CA VAL A 86 12.18 0.15 6.73
C VAL A 86 11.69 0.37 8.16
N ARG A 87 11.24 1.58 8.43
CA ARG A 87 10.66 1.94 9.73
C ARG A 87 9.30 1.28 9.90
N VAL A 88 9.08 0.57 11.00
CA VAL A 88 7.77 -0.01 11.34
C VAL A 88 7.15 0.78 12.49
N VAL A 89 5.89 1.16 12.33
CA VAL A 89 5.14 1.98 13.30
C VAL A 89 3.77 1.36 13.58
N ALA A 90 3.33 1.48 14.83
CA ALA A 90 1.99 1.05 15.21
C ALA A 90 0.94 2.10 14.83
N GLN A 91 -0.22 1.66 14.34
CA GLN A 91 -1.40 2.49 14.21
C GLN A 91 -2.00 2.78 15.60
N THR A 92 -2.71 3.90 15.71
CA THR A 92 -3.55 4.23 16.87
C THR A 92 -5.01 3.90 16.54
N GLY A 93 -5.66 3.16 17.42
CA GLY A 93 -7.03 2.67 17.21
C GLY A 93 -7.12 1.45 16.29
N GLU A 94 -8.34 0.99 16.04
CA GLU A 94 -8.61 -0.24 15.30
C GLU A 94 -9.26 0.03 13.94
N GLY A 95 -9.03 -0.89 13.00
CA GLY A 95 -9.61 -0.84 11.67
C GLY A 95 -8.89 0.11 10.70
N LEU A 96 -9.33 0.09 9.44
CA LEU A 96 -8.66 0.82 8.36
C LEU A 96 -8.80 2.34 8.50
N ALA A 97 -9.95 2.84 8.94
CA ALA A 97 -10.18 4.27 9.14
C ALA A 97 -9.22 4.87 10.17
N ALA A 98 -9.05 4.20 11.32
CA ALA A 98 -8.12 4.61 12.36
C ALA A 98 -6.66 4.50 11.88
N ALA A 99 -6.33 3.43 11.16
CA ALA A 99 -5.00 3.24 10.59
C ALA A 99 -4.64 4.36 9.61
N LEU A 100 -5.52 4.71 8.67
CA LEU A 100 -5.30 5.82 7.74
C LEU A 100 -5.17 7.16 8.46
N THR A 101 -6.05 7.43 9.43
CA THR A 101 -5.94 8.63 10.26
C THR A 101 -4.58 8.70 10.97
N SER A 102 -4.10 7.55 11.49
CA SER A 102 -2.79 7.46 12.15
C SER A 102 -1.63 7.76 11.19
N VAL A 103 -1.70 7.29 9.93
CA VAL A 103 -0.68 7.59 8.91
C VAL A 103 -0.51 9.10 8.79
N PHE A 104 -1.58 9.80 8.44
CA PHE A 104 -1.48 11.24 8.17
C PHE A 104 -1.16 12.04 9.43
N ALA A 105 -1.69 11.67 10.60
CA ALA A 105 -1.37 12.35 11.85
C ALA A 105 0.11 12.21 12.23
N GLN A 106 0.67 10.99 12.15
CA GLN A 106 2.05 10.74 12.58
C GLN A 106 3.07 11.36 11.63
N PHE A 107 2.87 11.22 10.31
CA PHE A 107 3.87 11.67 9.34
C PHE A 107 3.76 13.16 9.05
N THR A 108 2.58 13.76 9.03
CA THR A 108 2.43 15.23 8.99
C THR A 108 3.06 15.87 10.22
N GLY A 109 2.85 15.30 11.40
CA GLY A 109 3.46 15.76 12.65
C GLY A 109 5.00 15.69 12.65
N SER A 110 5.58 14.85 11.80
CA SER A 110 7.03 14.72 11.58
C SER A 110 7.57 15.67 10.50
N GLY A 111 6.74 16.55 9.93
CA GLY A 111 7.14 17.53 8.91
C GLY A 111 7.09 17.01 7.47
N GLN A 112 6.54 15.83 7.22
CA GLN A 112 6.32 15.32 5.87
C GLN A 112 5.15 16.04 5.19
N GLN A 113 5.27 16.34 3.91
CA GLN A 113 4.28 17.14 3.16
C GLN A 113 3.53 16.35 2.10
N ARG A 114 4.09 15.22 1.62
CA ARG A 114 3.48 14.34 0.64
C ARG A 114 3.52 12.91 1.17
N ILE A 115 2.41 12.48 1.70
CA ILE A 115 2.29 11.18 2.36
C ILE A 115 1.34 10.32 1.54
N ILE A 116 1.75 9.09 1.22
CA ILE A 116 0.91 8.10 0.55
C ILE A 116 0.81 6.88 1.45
N ALA A 117 -0.41 6.50 1.84
CA ALA A 117 -0.73 5.20 2.38
C ALA A 117 -0.98 4.24 1.20
N PHE A 118 -0.26 3.13 1.16
CA PHE A 118 -0.27 2.13 0.10
C PHE A 118 -0.57 0.74 0.66
N ASN A 119 -1.33 -0.08 -0.05
CA ASN A 119 -1.61 -1.44 0.39
C ASN A 119 -0.35 -2.34 0.31
N SER A 120 -0.39 -3.49 0.95
CA SER A 120 0.69 -4.50 0.91
C SER A 120 0.47 -5.59 -0.15
N ASP A 121 -0.52 -5.43 -1.00
CA ASP A 121 -1.12 -6.50 -1.79
C ASP A 121 -0.97 -6.29 -3.30
N SER A 122 -0.27 -5.23 -3.71
CA SER A 122 -0.04 -4.87 -5.12
C SER A 122 1.46 -4.70 -5.44
N PRO A 123 2.32 -5.70 -5.16
CA PRO A 123 3.78 -5.57 -5.36
C PRO A 123 4.18 -5.46 -6.83
N HIS A 124 3.29 -5.79 -7.74
CA HIS A 124 3.46 -5.75 -9.20
C HIS A 124 3.07 -4.39 -9.80
N LEU A 125 2.63 -3.42 -8.99
CA LEU A 125 2.35 -2.07 -9.44
C LEU A 125 3.59 -1.44 -10.10
N PRO A 126 3.45 -0.81 -11.29
CA PRO A 126 4.56 -0.07 -11.89
C PRO A 126 5.04 1.06 -10.96
N PRO A 127 6.35 1.17 -10.68
CA PRO A 127 6.88 2.25 -9.82
C PRO A 127 6.43 3.65 -10.26
N SER A 128 6.33 3.88 -11.58
CA SER A 128 5.90 5.15 -12.15
C SER A 128 4.48 5.58 -11.73
N VAL A 129 3.62 4.67 -11.29
CA VAL A 129 2.29 5.01 -10.76
C VAL A 129 2.42 5.71 -9.41
N LEU A 130 3.28 5.20 -8.53
CA LEU A 130 3.58 5.82 -7.24
C LEU A 130 4.30 7.16 -7.41
N GLU A 131 5.24 7.24 -8.36
CA GLU A 131 5.94 8.50 -8.69
C GLU A 131 4.94 9.57 -9.13
N ARG A 132 4.05 9.26 -10.10
CA ARG A 132 2.99 10.19 -10.54
C ARG A 132 2.01 10.57 -9.41
N ALA A 133 1.73 9.66 -8.48
CA ALA A 133 0.89 9.97 -7.32
C ALA A 133 1.56 11.01 -6.39
N PHE A 134 2.89 10.90 -6.17
CA PHE A 134 3.64 11.93 -5.45
C PHE A 134 3.72 13.26 -6.21
N GLU A 135 3.84 13.23 -7.53
CA GLU A 135 3.81 14.43 -8.38
C GLU A 135 2.45 15.12 -8.31
N ALA A 136 1.36 14.35 -8.38
CA ALA A 136 0.01 14.89 -8.25
C ALA A 136 -0.20 15.65 -6.92
N LEU A 137 0.38 15.15 -5.82
CA LEU A 137 0.36 15.83 -4.53
C LEU A 137 1.13 17.16 -4.51
N ALA A 138 1.88 17.53 -5.53
CA ALA A 138 2.42 18.88 -5.62
C ALA A 138 1.31 19.92 -5.86
N THR A 139 0.27 19.57 -6.59
CA THR A 139 -0.79 20.47 -7.07
C THR A 139 -2.18 20.19 -6.49
N CYS A 140 -2.47 18.99 -5.96
CA CYS A 140 -3.73 18.65 -5.33
C CYS A 140 -3.57 18.32 -3.84
N ASP A 141 -4.66 18.32 -3.10
CA ASP A 141 -4.68 18.01 -1.66
C ASP A 141 -4.70 16.52 -1.39
N VAL A 142 -5.39 15.75 -2.25
CA VAL A 142 -5.58 14.32 -2.11
C VAL A 142 -5.34 13.62 -3.45
N VAL A 143 -4.69 12.46 -3.41
CA VAL A 143 -4.59 11.52 -4.54
C VAL A 143 -5.17 10.18 -4.12
N VAL A 144 -5.93 9.53 -5.00
CA VAL A 144 -6.52 8.21 -4.74
C VAL A 144 -6.25 7.30 -5.94
N GLY A 145 -5.76 6.08 -5.68
CA GLY A 145 -5.61 5.02 -6.67
C GLY A 145 -6.75 4.01 -6.51
N PRO A 146 -7.76 4.02 -7.39
CA PRO A 146 -8.93 3.15 -7.27
C PRO A 146 -8.60 1.70 -7.61
N THR A 147 -9.32 0.75 -6.98
CA THR A 147 -9.37 -0.65 -7.40
C THR A 147 -10.65 -0.92 -8.20
N HIS A 148 -10.66 -2.02 -8.95
CA HIS A 148 -11.82 -2.38 -9.79
C HIS A 148 -13.02 -2.87 -8.98
N ASP A 149 -12.83 -3.22 -7.72
CA ASP A 149 -13.86 -3.75 -6.80
C ASP A 149 -14.51 -2.69 -5.90
N GLY A 150 -14.29 -1.39 -6.20
CA GLY A 150 -14.85 -0.27 -5.43
C GLY A 150 -14.02 0.16 -4.20
N GLY A 151 -12.84 -0.40 -4.04
CA GLY A 151 -11.83 0.00 -3.07
C GLY A 151 -10.79 0.99 -3.63
N TYR A 152 -9.68 1.11 -2.94
CA TYR A 152 -8.51 1.84 -3.38
C TYR A 152 -7.23 1.17 -2.88
N TYR A 153 -6.20 1.13 -3.73
CA TYR A 153 -4.89 0.56 -3.38
C TYR A 153 -3.93 1.59 -2.78
N LEU A 154 -4.17 2.87 -3.02
CA LEU A 154 -3.45 3.97 -2.39
C LEU A 154 -4.38 5.15 -2.09
N VAL A 155 -4.04 5.89 -1.05
CA VAL A 155 -4.54 7.24 -0.80
C VAL A 155 -3.39 8.11 -0.30
N GLY A 156 -3.22 9.27 -0.89
CA GLY A 156 -2.21 10.25 -0.46
C GLY A 156 -2.82 11.58 -0.11
N ALA A 157 -2.16 12.31 0.80
CA ALA A 157 -2.54 13.68 1.16
C ALA A 157 -1.32 14.50 1.61
N LYS A 158 -1.45 15.84 1.50
CA LYS A 158 -0.43 16.79 1.96
C LYS A 158 -0.49 17.09 3.45
N ALA A 159 -1.62 16.84 4.07
CA ALA A 159 -1.87 17.18 5.46
C ALA A 159 -2.89 16.20 6.08
N THR A 160 -3.01 16.26 7.39
CA THR A 160 -4.13 15.65 8.09
C THR A 160 -5.40 16.45 7.79
N HIS A 161 -6.40 15.80 7.23
CA HIS A 161 -7.71 16.38 6.98
C HIS A 161 -8.73 15.75 7.93
N PRO A 162 -9.13 16.44 9.02
CA PRO A 162 -10.12 15.90 9.96
C PRO A 162 -11.42 15.53 9.22
N GLY A 163 -11.91 14.31 9.46
CA GLY A 163 -13.12 13.81 8.81
C GLY A 163 -12.89 13.06 7.48
N LEU A 164 -11.74 13.14 6.86
CA LEU A 164 -11.46 12.46 5.59
C LEU A 164 -11.66 10.94 5.68
N PHE A 165 -11.23 10.33 6.79
CA PHE A 165 -11.37 8.89 7.05
C PHE A 165 -12.36 8.58 8.17
N ALA A 166 -13.20 9.54 8.59
CA ALA A 166 -14.10 9.35 9.74
C ALA A 166 -15.22 8.34 9.46
N GLY A 167 -15.61 7.58 10.49
CA GLY A 167 -16.75 6.64 10.45
C GLY A 167 -16.52 5.38 9.64
N ASP A 168 -17.58 4.62 9.41
CA ASP A 168 -17.54 3.31 8.76
C ASP A 168 -17.40 3.41 7.22
N GLY A 169 -17.08 2.29 6.59
CA GLY A 169 -17.08 2.16 5.14
C GLY A 169 -15.71 2.20 4.47
N MET A 170 -14.61 2.56 5.16
CA MET A 170 -13.26 2.64 4.56
C MET A 170 -12.69 1.29 4.09
N GLY A 171 -13.21 0.17 4.56
CA GLY A 171 -12.79 -1.19 4.19
C GLY A 171 -13.88 -2.00 3.50
N THR A 172 -14.87 -1.35 2.91
CA THR A 172 -15.98 -2.01 2.20
C THR A 172 -15.85 -1.87 0.69
N SER A 173 -16.68 -2.56 -0.08
CA SER A 173 -16.77 -2.41 -1.54
C SER A 173 -17.18 -1.00 -2.00
N ASN A 174 -17.66 -0.13 -1.09
CA ASN A 174 -18.01 1.26 -1.37
C ASN A 174 -16.99 2.26 -0.79
N ALA A 175 -15.80 1.77 -0.43
CA ALA A 175 -14.78 2.59 0.22
C ALA A 175 -14.32 3.77 -0.63
N LEU A 176 -14.18 3.56 -1.94
CA LEU A 176 -13.83 4.61 -2.89
C LEU A 176 -14.89 5.71 -2.92
N ASP A 177 -16.17 5.36 -3.14
CA ASP A 177 -17.25 6.34 -3.21
C ASP A 177 -17.38 7.12 -1.90
N THR A 178 -17.27 6.43 -0.76
CA THR A 178 -17.29 7.07 0.55
C THR A 178 -16.17 8.09 0.70
N LEU A 179 -14.95 7.74 0.27
CA LEU A 179 -13.80 8.64 0.31
C LEU A 179 -14.01 9.85 -0.61
N LEU A 180 -14.48 9.63 -1.84
CA LEU A 180 -14.73 10.70 -2.82
C LEU A 180 -15.80 11.69 -2.34
N VAL A 181 -16.86 11.20 -1.71
CA VAL A 181 -17.89 12.06 -1.08
C VAL A 181 -17.28 12.95 -0.01
N ARG A 182 -16.40 12.41 0.83
CA ARG A 182 -15.73 13.18 1.91
C ARG A 182 -14.74 14.20 1.37
N VAL A 183 -13.96 13.85 0.36
CA VAL A 183 -13.06 14.79 -0.32
C VAL A 183 -13.83 16.01 -0.82
N ARG A 184 -14.99 15.78 -1.48
CA ARG A 184 -15.88 16.87 -1.94
C ARG A 184 -16.46 17.68 -0.79
N ALA A 185 -16.94 17.01 0.25
CA ALA A 185 -17.54 17.68 1.42
C ALA A 185 -16.55 18.58 2.16
N LEU A 186 -15.26 18.21 2.15
CA LEU A 186 -14.18 18.99 2.74
C LEU A 186 -13.61 20.07 1.79
N GLY A 187 -14.11 20.17 0.55
CA GLY A 187 -13.63 21.14 -0.45
C GLY A 187 -12.20 20.88 -0.92
N LEU A 188 -11.71 19.63 -0.82
CA LEU A 188 -10.33 19.27 -1.16
C LEU A 188 -10.20 19.01 -2.68
N SER A 189 -9.10 19.47 -3.25
CA SER A 189 -8.71 19.14 -4.62
C SER A 189 -8.22 17.70 -4.72
N LEU A 190 -8.70 16.97 -5.74
CA LEU A 190 -8.48 15.54 -5.94
C LEU A 190 -7.79 15.24 -7.26
N SER A 191 -6.85 14.29 -7.23
CA SER A 191 -6.35 13.59 -8.42
C SER A 191 -6.61 12.09 -8.29
N LEU A 192 -6.94 11.43 -9.39
CA LEU A 192 -7.05 9.97 -9.44
C LEU A 192 -5.83 9.39 -10.16
N ALA A 193 -5.20 8.41 -9.56
CA ALA A 193 -4.20 7.58 -10.22
C ALA A 193 -4.89 6.52 -11.11
N ASP A 194 -4.12 5.86 -11.98
CA ASP A 194 -4.65 4.80 -12.83
C ASP A 194 -5.28 3.68 -11.98
N PRO A 195 -6.44 3.13 -12.37
CA PRO A 195 -7.03 1.99 -11.68
C PRO A 195 -6.07 0.78 -11.68
N PHE A 196 -6.04 0.06 -10.58
CA PHE A 196 -5.21 -1.13 -10.45
C PHE A 196 -5.95 -2.23 -9.68
N TYR A 197 -5.28 -3.35 -9.40
CA TYR A 197 -5.85 -4.45 -8.62
C TYR A 197 -4.87 -4.93 -7.55
N ASP A 198 -5.40 -5.43 -6.48
CA ASP A 198 -4.72 -6.14 -5.41
C ASP A 198 -4.96 -7.65 -5.51
N ILE A 199 -4.13 -8.41 -4.83
CA ILE A 199 -4.23 -9.88 -4.86
C ILE A 199 -5.04 -10.35 -3.66
N ASP A 200 -6.34 -10.59 -3.86
CA ASP A 200 -7.26 -10.91 -2.77
C ASP A 200 -8.05 -12.22 -2.98
N VAL A 201 -8.30 -12.58 -4.21
CA VAL A 201 -9.04 -13.81 -4.57
C VAL A 201 -8.28 -14.64 -5.62
N ALA A 202 -8.76 -15.87 -5.88
CA ALA A 202 -8.13 -16.81 -6.81
C ALA A 202 -7.96 -16.25 -8.24
N SER A 203 -8.93 -15.47 -8.73
CA SER A 203 -8.85 -14.81 -10.04
C SER A 203 -7.71 -13.83 -10.16
N ASP A 204 -7.43 -13.06 -9.09
CA ASP A 204 -6.32 -12.09 -9.06
C ASP A 204 -4.98 -12.82 -9.12
N LEU A 205 -4.88 -13.94 -8.40
CA LEU A 205 -3.66 -14.75 -8.38
C LEU A 205 -3.38 -15.38 -9.75
N LEU A 206 -4.42 -15.87 -10.46
CA LEU A 206 -4.31 -16.39 -11.81
C LEU A 206 -3.89 -15.29 -12.80
N ARG A 207 -4.46 -14.11 -12.68
CA ARG A 207 -4.09 -12.93 -13.47
C ARG A 207 -2.63 -12.55 -13.24
N LEU A 208 -2.21 -12.46 -11.98
CA LEU A 208 -0.83 -12.14 -11.60
C LEU A 208 0.18 -13.15 -12.16
N ASP A 209 -0.10 -14.47 -12.07
CA ASP A 209 0.78 -15.49 -12.64
C ASP A 209 0.95 -15.30 -14.16
N ALA A 210 -0.12 -14.97 -14.89
CA ALA A 210 -0.04 -14.68 -16.31
C ALA A 210 0.77 -13.42 -16.62
N GLU A 211 0.57 -12.34 -15.88
CA GLU A 211 1.30 -11.07 -16.06
C GLU A 211 2.79 -11.20 -15.75
N LEU A 212 3.15 -11.86 -14.64
CA LEU A 212 4.57 -12.02 -14.25
C LEU A 212 5.36 -12.97 -15.19
N ARG A 213 4.69 -13.80 -15.97
CA ARG A 213 5.35 -14.60 -17.03
C ARG A 213 5.71 -13.77 -18.26
N LEU A 214 4.97 -12.70 -18.54
CA LEU A 214 5.12 -11.90 -19.75
C LEU A 214 6.06 -10.68 -19.55
N SER A 215 6.29 -10.28 -18.31
CA SER A 215 7.10 -9.12 -17.97
C SER A 215 8.29 -9.48 -17.09
N PRO A 216 9.41 -8.72 -17.13
CA PRO A 216 10.47 -8.87 -16.14
C PRO A 216 9.87 -8.81 -14.74
N PRO A 217 10.28 -9.67 -13.81
CA PRO A 217 9.60 -9.83 -12.53
C PRO A 217 9.67 -8.55 -11.72
N ARG A 218 8.54 -7.84 -11.64
CA ARG A 218 8.38 -6.68 -10.77
C ARG A 218 8.25 -7.09 -9.30
N ALA A 219 7.87 -8.36 -9.08
CA ALA A 219 7.67 -8.95 -7.76
C ALA A 219 8.39 -10.31 -7.73
N PRO A 220 9.72 -10.34 -7.57
CA PRO A 220 10.51 -11.56 -7.79
C PRO A 220 10.24 -12.68 -6.77
N ARG A 221 9.96 -12.36 -5.51
CA ARG A 221 9.61 -13.36 -4.50
C ARG A 221 8.24 -13.98 -4.76
N THR A 222 7.29 -13.14 -5.13
CA THR A 222 5.94 -13.55 -5.53
C THR A 222 6.00 -14.40 -6.79
N ALA A 223 6.81 -14.03 -7.79
CA ALA A 223 7.01 -14.81 -9.00
C ALA A 223 7.65 -16.18 -8.70
N ALA A 224 8.63 -16.25 -7.81
CA ALA A 224 9.23 -17.50 -7.38
C ALA A 224 8.21 -18.40 -6.66
N TRP A 225 7.41 -17.83 -5.77
CA TRP A 225 6.33 -18.52 -5.09
C TRP A 225 5.31 -19.09 -6.11
N LEU A 226 4.88 -18.28 -7.07
CA LEU A 226 3.96 -18.71 -8.13
C LEU A 226 4.55 -19.85 -8.99
N ALA A 227 5.84 -19.82 -9.26
CA ALA A 227 6.52 -20.89 -9.99
C ALA A 227 6.52 -22.21 -9.20
N GLU A 228 6.76 -22.16 -7.90
CA GLU A 228 6.72 -23.32 -7.00
C GLU A 228 5.31 -23.92 -6.88
N TRP A 229 4.31 -23.07 -6.73
CA TRP A 229 2.92 -23.47 -6.49
C TRP A 229 2.06 -23.53 -7.78
N ARG A 230 2.67 -23.45 -8.96
CA ARG A 230 1.99 -23.35 -10.26
C ARG A 230 0.92 -24.39 -10.50
N GLN A 231 1.19 -25.66 -10.17
CA GLN A 231 0.22 -26.74 -10.38
C GLN A 231 -1.02 -26.57 -9.50
N VAL A 232 -0.85 -26.08 -8.27
CA VAL A 232 -1.94 -25.81 -7.33
C VAL A 232 -2.73 -24.58 -7.78
N VAL A 233 -2.03 -23.52 -8.16
CA VAL A 233 -2.65 -22.27 -8.67
C VAL A 233 -3.46 -22.53 -9.94
N ALA A 234 -2.95 -23.34 -10.86
CA ALA A 234 -3.65 -23.68 -12.10
C ALA A 234 -4.96 -24.48 -11.88
N GLN A 235 -5.13 -25.10 -10.72
CA GLN A 235 -6.37 -25.83 -10.35
C GLN A 235 -7.40 -24.92 -9.67
N LEU A 236 -7.05 -23.69 -9.33
CA LEU A 236 -7.97 -22.74 -8.74
C LEU A 236 -9.09 -22.41 -9.74
N LYS A 237 -10.31 -22.49 -9.28
CA LYS A 237 -11.46 -22.03 -10.05
C LYS A 237 -11.57 -20.51 -9.90
N PRO A 238 -11.78 -19.76 -10.99
CA PRO A 238 -12.12 -18.35 -10.85
C PRO A 238 -13.32 -18.24 -9.92
N THR A 239 -13.17 -17.49 -8.84
CA THR A 239 -14.31 -17.16 -7.99
C THR A 239 -15.21 -16.27 -8.84
N THR A 240 -16.38 -16.78 -9.22
CA THR A 240 -17.44 -15.91 -9.77
C THR A 240 -17.78 -14.94 -8.66
N GLY A 241 -17.30 -13.70 -8.79
CA GLY A 241 -17.68 -12.64 -7.87
C GLY A 241 -19.19 -12.53 -7.88
N ASN A 242 -19.79 -12.63 -6.71
CA ASN A 242 -21.17 -12.23 -6.54
C ASN A 242 -21.17 -10.70 -6.71
N PRO A 243 -22.05 -10.13 -7.55
CA PRO A 243 -22.13 -8.70 -7.82
C PRO A 243 -22.41 -7.88 -6.59
#